data_24e30c130688fb14176d49eb9a5c01b6
#
_entry.id   24e30c130688fb14176d49eb9a5c01b6
#
_cell.length_a   1.000
_cell.length_b   1.000
_cell.length_c   1.000
_cell.angle_alpha   90.00
_cell.angle_beta   90.00
_cell.angle_gamma   90.00
#
_symmetry.space_group_name_H-M   'P 1'
#
loop_
_entity.id
_entity.type
_entity.pdbx_description
1 polymer ?
#
loop_
_entity_poly.entity_id
_entity_poly.type
_entity_poly.pdbx_seq_one_letter_code
_entity_poly.pdbx_strand_id
1 'polypeptide(L)'
;MKVVCAWCRKEIGDTPYQDEDARYEITHGICQACKDYFFSDQARTLDRFLNQLDAPVLMVNPQGEVVLANDQALQFLGKDLKTVSGFKGGDVMECAYAKLPEGCGNTRHCVACTIRKSVMETFDTGKSLRQVPAFLNRLDRQSIHRIKFLISTERVNDVVLLRIDEVIDA
;
A
#
# COMPACT_ATOMS: atom_id res chain seq x y z
N MET A 1 -31.51 -19.99 -4.74
CA MET A 1 -31.21 -19.11 -5.88
C MET A 1 -29.82 -19.49 -6.41
N LYS A 2 -29.73 -19.79 -7.71
CA LYS A 2 -28.47 -20.16 -8.35
C LYS A 2 -27.51 -18.97 -8.44
N VAL A 3 -26.24 -19.18 -8.12
CA VAL A 3 -25.17 -18.18 -8.27
C VAL A 3 -24.37 -18.52 -9.53
N VAL A 4 -24.34 -17.58 -10.46
CA VAL A 4 -23.63 -17.72 -11.74
C VAL A 4 -22.49 -16.69 -11.80
N CYS A 5 -21.31 -17.10 -12.28
CA CYS A 5 -20.23 -16.18 -12.49
C CYS A 5 -20.61 -15.14 -13.55
N ALA A 6 -20.58 -13.86 -13.19
CA ALA A 6 -20.90 -12.76 -14.09
C ALA A 6 -19.98 -12.71 -15.32
N TRP A 7 -18.81 -13.32 -15.23
CA TRP A 7 -17.77 -13.27 -16.26
C TRP A 7 -17.80 -14.47 -17.21
N CYS A 8 -17.62 -15.68 -16.68
CA CYS A 8 -17.56 -16.88 -17.51
C CYS A 8 -18.87 -17.67 -17.57
N ARG A 9 -19.92 -17.20 -16.92
CA ARG A 9 -21.26 -17.80 -16.85
C ARG A 9 -21.32 -19.16 -16.17
N LYS A 10 -20.23 -19.63 -15.58
CA LYS A 10 -20.19 -20.89 -14.84
C LYS A 10 -21.04 -20.79 -13.57
N GLU A 11 -21.79 -21.83 -13.28
CA GLU A 11 -22.50 -21.98 -12.00
C GLU A 11 -21.47 -22.18 -10.87
N ILE A 12 -21.59 -21.39 -9.79
CA ILE A 12 -20.64 -21.37 -8.66
C ILE A 12 -21.24 -21.98 -7.40
N GLY A 13 -22.55 -22.13 -7.35
CA GLY A 13 -23.25 -22.69 -6.21
C GLY A 13 -24.63 -22.09 -6.03
N ASP A 14 -25.19 -22.30 -4.86
CA ASP A 14 -26.47 -21.76 -4.44
C ASP A 14 -26.29 -20.83 -3.23
N THR A 15 -27.04 -19.74 -3.21
CA THR A 15 -27.15 -18.90 -2.01
C THR A 15 -28.33 -19.34 -1.15
N PRO A 16 -28.16 -19.42 0.18
CA PRO A 16 -29.27 -19.72 1.11
C PRO A 16 -30.27 -18.57 1.22
N TYR A 17 -29.97 -17.41 0.65
CA TYR A 17 -30.85 -16.25 0.69
C TYR A 17 -32.07 -16.51 -0.20
N GLN A 18 -33.23 -16.62 0.45
CA GLN A 18 -34.55 -16.66 -0.18
C GLN A 18 -35.19 -15.30 0.04
N ASP A 19 -35.19 -14.48 -0.97
CA ASP A 19 -35.99 -13.27 -1.00
C ASP A 19 -37.42 -13.71 -1.39
N GLU A 20 -38.40 -13.57 -0.51
CA GLU A 20 -39.78 -13.97 -0.76
C GLU A 20 -40.42 -13.19 -1.94
N ASP A 21 -39.81 -12.07 -2.32
CA ASP A 21 -40.18 -11.25 -3.50
C ASP A 21 -39.28 -11.48 -4.73
N ALA A 22 -38.35 -12.45 -4.68
CA ALA A 22 -37.38 -12.64 -5.74
C ALA A 22 -38.04 -13.11 -7.04
N ARG A 23 -38.19 -12.21 -7.99
CA ARG A 23 -38.59 -12.47 -9.39
C ARG A 23 -37.48 -13.10 -10.22
N TYR A 24 -36.32 -13.35 -9.63
CA TYR A 24 -35.13 -13.85 -10.30
C TYR A 24 -34.64 -15.13 -9.63
N GLU A 25 -34.47 -16.17 -10.44
CA GLU A 25 -33.92 -17.46 -10.00
C GLU A 25 -32.40 -17.49 -9.96
N ILE A 26 -31.74 -16.45 -10.46
CA ILE A 26 -30.29 -16.38 -10.66
C ILE A 26 -29.75 -15.10 -10.06
N THR A 27 -28.69 -15.21 -9.26
CA THR A 27 -27.85 -14.10 -8.83
C THR A 27 -26.44 -14.23 -9.41
N HIS A 28 -25.67 -13.15 -9.40
CA HIS A 28 -24.33 -13.10 -9.99
C HIS A 28 -23.24 -12.98 -8.91
N GLY A 29 -22.18 -13.73 -9.09
CA GLY A 29 -20.96 -13.68 -8.31
C GLY A 29 -19.74 -13.72 -9.22
N ILE A 30 -18.57 -13.97 -8.68
CA ILE A 30 -17.34 -14.23 -9.43
C ILE A 30 -16.76 -15.58 -8.99
N CYS A 31 -16.50 -16.51 -9.91
CA CYS A 31 -15.88 -17.78 -9.57
C CYS A 31 -14.38 -17.61 -9.25
N GLN A 32 -13.83 -18.56 -8.50
CA GLN A 32 -12.43 -18.48 -8.07
C GLN A 32 -11.47 -18.35 -9.25
N ALA A 33 -11.67 -19.10 -10.33
CA ALA A 33 -10.81 -19.02 -11.52
C ALA A 33 -10.82 -17.64 -12.18
N CYS A 34 -12.00 -16.99 -12.28
CA CYS A 34 -12.09 -15.62 -12.81
C CYS A 34 -11.51 -14.61 -11.82
N LYS A 35 -11.72 -14.80 -10.52
CA LYS A 35 -11.12 -13.99 -9.49
C LYS A 35 -9.59 -14.07 -9.58
N ASP A 36 -9.02 -15.26 -9.65
CA ASP A 36 -7.58 -15.46 -9.76
C ASP A 36 -7.02 -14.87 -11.06
N TYR A 37 -7.73 -15.00 -12.17
CA TYR A 37 -7.34 -14.41 -13.46
C TYR A 37 -7.30 -12.88 -13.38
N PHE A 38 -8.37 -12.24 -12.90
CA PHE A 38 -8.45 -10.77 -12.83
C PHE A 38 -7.50 -10.17 -11.81
N PHE A 39 -7.43 -10.75 -10.62
CA PHE A 39 -6.62 -10.20 -9.54
C PHE A 39 -5.13 -10.56 -9.68
N SER A 40 -4.80 -11.74 -10.22
CA SER A 40 -3.40 -12.10 -10.46
C SER A 40 -2.78 -11.31 -11.61
N ASP A 41 -3.51 -11.05 -12.68
CA ASP A 41 -2.98 -10.31 -13.84
C ASP A 41 -2.83 -8.82 -13.54
N GLN A 42 -3.77 -8.21 -12.81
CA GLN A 42 -3.62 -6.82 -12.36
C GLN A 42 -2.48 -6.67 -11.36
N ALA A 43 -2.36 -7.58 -10.40
CA ALA A 43 -1.25 -7.57 -9.45
C ALA A 43 0.09 -7.78 -10.15
N ARG A 44 0.19 -8.70 -11.10
CA ARG A 44 1.41 -8.94 -11.89
C ARG A 44 1.78 -7.76 -12.78
N THR A 45 0.79 -7.08 -13.37
CA THR A 45 1.03 -5.91 -14.23
C THR A 45 1.54 -4.74 -13.41
N LEU A 46 0.95 -4.48 -12.24
CA LEU A 46 1.36 -3.43 -11.34
C LEU A 46 2.73 -3.72 -10.71
N ASP A 47 2.95 -4.94 -10.25
CA ASP A 47 4.23 -5.40 -9.72
C ASP A 47 5.35 -5.26 -10.78
N ARG A 48 5.11 -5.71 -12.01
CA ARG A 48 6.06 -5.52 -13.11
C ARG A 48 6.34 -4.05 -13.40
N PHE A 49 5.30 -3.22 -13.41
CA PHE A 49 5.47 -1.78 -13.60
C PHE A 49 6.33 -1.14 -12.50
N LEU A 50 6.03 -1.43 -11.24
CA LEU A 50 6.80 -0.91 -10.11
C LEU A 50 8.24 -1.40 -10.12
N ASN A 51 8.49 -2.64 -10.56
CA ASN A 51 9.84 -3.22 -10.68
C ASN A 51 10.64 -2.71 -11.88
N GLN A 52 10.02 -1.96 -12.81
CA GLN A 52 10.74 -1.22 -13.86
C GLN A 52 11.29 0.14 -13.38
N LEU A 53 10.88 0.60 -12.21
CA LEU A 53 11.34 1.86 -11.65
C LEU A 53 12.72 1.68 -10.99
N ASP A 54 13.67 2.56 -11.33
CA ASP A 54 15.07 2.50 -10.85
C ASP A 54 15.24 3.09 -9.43
N ALA A 55 14.22 3.05 -8.60
CA ALA A 55 14.25 3.57 -7.24
C ALA A 55 13.33 2.75 -6.32
N PRO A 56 13.59 2.75 -5.01
CA PRO A 56 12.67 2.18 -4.04
C PRO A 56 11.31 2.88 -4.08
N VAL A 57 10.23 2.11 -4.30
CA VAL A 57 8.86 2.61 -4.35
C VAL A 57 7.97 1.81 -3.42
N LEU A 58 7.25 2.53 -2.56
CA LEU A 58 6.19 2.01 -1.70
C LEU A 58 4.85 2.54 -2.19
N MET A 59 3.85 1.68 -2.27
CA MET A 59 2.48 2.06 -2.53
C MET A 59 1.72 2.14 -1.21
N VAL A 60 1.14 3.30 -0.91
CA VAL A 60 0.51 3.60 0.37
C VAL A 60 -0.96 3.92 0.18
N ASN A 61 -1.82 3.32 1.01
CA ASN A 61 -3.25 3.57 1.02
C ASN A 61 -3.62 4.82 1.86
N PRO A 62 -4.90 5.27 1.83
CA PRO A 62 -5.35 6.43 2.61
C PRO A 62 -5.13 6.32 4.12
N GLN A 63 -5.05 5.10 4.64
CA GLN A 63 -4.80 4.82 6.05
C GLN A 63 -3.31 4.92 6.42
N GLY A 64 -2.43 5.17 5.43
CA GLY A 64 -0.98 5.23 5.63
C GLY A 64 -0.32 3.85 5.76
N GLU A 65 -0.98 2.81 5.26
CA GLU A 65 -0.47 1.44 5.24
C GLU A 65 0.17 1.16 3.88
N VAL A 66 1.28 0.46 3.91
CA VAL A 66 1.95 0.00 2.69
C VAL A 66 1.17 -1.19 2.14
N VAL A 67 0.69 -1.09 0.91
CA VAL A 67 -0.05 -2.18 0.24
C VAL A 67 0.82 -2.97 -0.72
N LEU A 68 1.85 -2.33 -1.29
CA LEU A 68 2.81 -2.96 -2.18
C LEU A 68 4.16 -2.24 -2.09
N ALA A 69 5.23 -2.95 -2.42
CA ALA A 69 6.58 -2.42 -2.52
C ALA A 69 7.29 -3.09 -3.70
N ASN A 70 8.09 -2.35 -4.46
CA ASN A 70 8.92 -2.96 -5.50
C ASN A 70 10.15 -3.64 -4.89
N ASP A 71 10.84 -4.45 -5.70
CA ASP A 71 12.01 -5.22 -5.26
C ASP A 71 13.11 -4.33 -4.70
N GLN A 72 13.30 -3.15 -5.27
CA GLN A 72 14.27 -2.17 -4.78
C GLN A 72 13.91 -1.64 -3.39
N ALA A 73 12.62 -1.40 -3.11
CA ALA A 73 12.16 -1.00 -1.79
C ALA A 73 12.33 -2.14 -0.77
N LEU A 74 11.99 -3.36 -1.15
CA LEU A 74 12.19 -4.54 -0.29
C LEU A 74 13.67 -4.76 0.03
N GLN A 75 14.54 -4.63 -0.96
CA GLN A 75 16.00 -4.73 -0.78
C GLN A 75 16.53 -3.59 0.11
N PHE A 76 16.09 -2.35 -0.13
CA PHE A 76 16.47 -1.18 0.69
C PHE A 76 16.05 -1.35 2.15
N LEU A 77 14.87 -1.90 2.39
CA LEU A 77 14.34 -2.15 3.73
C LEU A 77 14.91 -3.41 4.39
N GLY A 78 15.50 -4.32 3.61
CA GLY A 78 15.93 -5.65 4.08
C GLY A 78 14.75 -6.50 4.54
N LYS A 79 13.60 -6.41 3.89
CA LYS A 79 12.33 -7.04 4.27
C LYS A 79 11.67 -7.77 3.11
N ASP A 80 10.79 -8.70 3.45
CA ASP A 80 9.91 -9.37 2.49
C ASP A 80 8.58 -8.65 2.38
N LEU A 81 7.89 -8.80 1.24
CA LEU A 81 6.57 -8.20 1.01
C LEU A 81 5.55 -8.57 2.10
N LYS A 82 5.59 -9.79 2.63
CA LYS A 82 4.72 -10.27 3.71
C LYS A 82 4.87 -9.48 5.01
N THR A 83 6.07 -8.94 5.26
CA THR A 83 6.38 -8.15 6.46
C THR A 83 6.20 -6.64 6.24
N VAL A 84 5.85 -6.24 5.03
CA VAL A 84 5.68 -4.84 4.62
C VAL A 84 4.21 -4.55 4.32
N SER A 85 3.52 -5.44 3.62
CA SER A 85 2.13 -5.23 3.20
C SER A 85 1.17 -5.26 4.40
N GLY A 86 0.31 -4.25 4.47
CA GLY A 86 -0.67 -4.06 5.55
C GLY A 86 -0.14 -3.34 6.79
N PHE A 87 1.16 -3.00 6.83
CA PHE A 87 1.75 -2.28 7.94
C PHE A 87 1.87 -0.78 7.66
N LYS A 88 1.86 0.03 8.74
CA LYS A 88 2.08 1.47 8.63
C LYS A 88 3.49 1.78 8.12
N GLY A 89 3.63 2.84 7.34
CA GLY A 89 4.92 3.23 6.78
C GLY A 89 6.03 3.38 7.81
N GLY A 90 5.72 3.89 9.00
CA GLY A 90 6.71 4.00 10.09
C GLY A 90 7.17 2.66 10.65
N ASP A 91 6.29 1.66 10.71
CA ASP A 91 6.65 0.30 11.14
C ASP A 91 7.52 -0.38 10.09
N VAL A 92 7.17 -0.18 8.82
CA VAL A 92 7.93 -0.71 7.67
C VAL A 92 9.34 -0.13 7.62
N MET A 93 9.47 1.18 7.83
CA MET A 93 10.74 1.92 7.78
C MET A 93 11.50 1.93 9.12
N GLU A 94 10.98 1.24 10.14
CA GLU A 94 11.59 1.14 11.49
C GLU A 94 11.76 2.50 12.18
N CYS A 95 10.77 3.38 12.04
CA CYS A 95 10.73 4.67 12.73
C CYS A 95 10.71 4.46 14.25
N ALA A 96 11.60 5.14 14.97
CA ALA A 96 11.68 5.08 16.44
C ALA A 96 10.33 5.43 17.09
N TYR A 97 9.60 6.37 16.54
CA TYR A 97 8.32 6.82 17.08
C TYR A 97 7.15 5.88 16.76
N ALA A 98 7.29 5.00 15.77
CA ALA A 98 6.30 3.96 15.49
C ALA A 98 6.25 2.89 16.59
N LYS A 99 7.30 2.76 17.39
CA LYS A 99 7.39 1.84 18.53
C LYS A 99 6.72 2.36 19.80
N LEU A 100 6.30 3.62 19.83
CA LEU A 100 5.53 4.18 20.94
C LEU A 100 4.12 3.56 20.99
N PRO A 101 3.47 3.55 22.19
CA PRO A 101 2.15 2.91 22.36
C PRO A 101 1.07 3.39 21.37
N GLU A 102 1.13 4.67 20.98
CA GLU A 102 0.17 5.27 20.04
C GLU A 102 0.36 4.78 18.60
N GLY A 103 1.54 4.28 18.27
CA GLY A 103 1.89 3.77 16.95
C GLY A 103 2.09 4.84 15.87
N CYS A 104 2.52 4.40 14.69
CA CYS A 104 2.76 5.28 13.56
C CYS A 104 1.48 6.03 13.14
N GLY A 105 1.61 7.33 12.97
CA GLY A 105 0.52 8.23 12.56
C GLY A 105 -0.19 8.90 13.73
N ASN A 106 -0.07 8.39 14.94
CA ASN A 106 -0.85 8.84 16.10
C ASN A 106 0.01 9.53 17.18
N THR A 107 1.34 9.45 17.10
CA THR A 107 2.22 10.11 18.06
C THR A 107 2.31 11.60 17.78
N ARG A 108 2.65 12.41 18.80
CA ARG A 108 2.94 13.84 18.63
C ARG A 108 4.07 14.13 17.62
N HIS A 109 4.97 13.19 17.41
CA HIS A 109 6.07 13.30 16.45
C HIS A 109 5.59 13.15 15.00
N CYS A 110 4.49 12.44 14.78
CA CYS A 110 3.90 12.24 13.45
C CYS A 110 3.32 13.53 12.85
N VAL A 111 2.97 14.52 13.67
CA VAL A 111 2.51 15.84 13.20
C VAL A 111 3.61 16.56 12.41
N ALA A 112 4.88 16.35 12.76
CA ALA A 112 6.02 16.93 12.05
C ALA A 112 6.64 15.99 11.00
N CYS A 113 6.11 14.78 10.82
CA CYS A 113 6.66 13.79 9.89
C CYS A 113 6.46 14.24 8.44
N THR A 114 7.53 14.60 7.75
CA THR A 114 7.49 15.07 6.37
C THR A 114 7.03 13.97 5.40
N ILE A 115 7.45 12.71 5.63
CA ILE A 115 7.03 11.58 4.81
C ILE A 115 5.50 11.46 4.83
N ARG A 116 4.91 11.41 6.04
CA ARG A 116 3.46 11.33 6.22
C ARG A 116 2.74 12.53 5.61
N LYS A 117 3.24 13.75 5.86
CA LYS A 117 2.65 14.97 5.31
C LYS A 117 2.63 14.94 3.78
N SER A 118 3.74 14.57 3.15
CA SER A 118 3.84 14.49 1.69
C SER A 118 2.87 13.46 1.09
N VAL A 119 2.74 12.30 1.71
CA VAL A 119 1.79 11.27 1.27
C VAL A 119 0.36 11.77 1.42
N MET A 120 0.00 12.33 2.57
CA MET A 120 -1.37 12.82 2.81
C MET A 120 -1.73 14.02 1.94
N GLU A 121 -0.81 14.98 1.76
CA GLU A 121 -1.01 16.13 0.87
C GLU A 121 -1.26 15.68 -0.57
N THR A 122 -0.46 14.73 -1.06
CA THR A 122 -0.65 14.15 -2.40
C THR A 122 -1.99 13.41 -2.50
N PHE A 123 -2.41 12.76 -1.43
CA PHE A 123 -3.72 12.10 -1.35
C PHE A 123 -4.85 13.11 -1.48
N ASP A 124 -4.82 14.15 -0.65
CA ASP A 124 -5.90 15.12 -0.53
C ASP A 124 -5.99 16.05 -1.75
N THR A 125 -4.85 16.44 -2.31
CA THR A 125 -4.79 17.42 -3.40
C THR A 125 -4.70 16.80 -4.79
N GLY A 126 -4.24 15.54 -4.89
CA GLY A 126 -3.89 14.90 -6.16
C GLY A 126 -2.62 15.44 -6.82
N LYS A 127 -1.93 16.40 -6.17
CA LYS A 127 -0.69 16.99 -6.70
C LYS A 127 0.50 16.13 -6.36
N SER A 128 1.32 15.82 -7.37
CA SER A 128 2.59 15.15 -7.17
C SER A 128 3.60 16.10 -6.51
N LEU A 129 4.35 15.57 -5.55
CA LEU A 129 5.49 16.26 -4.94
C LEU A 129 6.78 15.64 -5.47
N ARG A 130 7.81 16.46 -5.64
CA ARG A 130 9.10 16.03 -6.21
C ARG A 130 10.25 16.45 -5.31
N GLN A 131 11.15 15.50 -5.03
CA GLN A 131 12.41 15.73 -4.29
C GLN A 131 12.22 16.49 -2.98
N VAL A 132 11.20 16.17 -2.22
CA VAL A 132 10.92 16.78 -0.92
C VAL A 132 11.89 16.21 0.11
N PRO A 133 12.64 17.09 0.84
CA PRO A 133 13.48 16.63 1.94
C PRO A 133 12.64 16.03 3.07
N ALA A 134 12.92 14.80 3.42
CA ALA A 134 12.24 14.09 4.49
C ALA A 134 13.25 13.46 5.45
N PHE A 135 12.83 13.26 6.69
CA PHE A 135 13.66 12.70 7.74
C PHE A 135 12.97 11.52 8.40
N LEU A 136 13.77 10.50 8.68
CA LEU A 136 13.38 9.33 9.46
C LEU A 136 14.29 9.19 10.66
N ASN A 137 13.72 9.10 11.84
CA ASN A 137 14.46 8.72 13.04
C ASN A 137 14.35 7.20 13.19
N ARG A 138 15.35 6.48 12.70
CA ARG A 138 15.40 5.03 12.73
C ARG A 138 15.99 4.54 14.03
N LEU A 139 15.33 3.56 14.64
CA LEU A 139 15.85 2.88 15.83
C LEU A 139 16.72 1.71 15.38
N ASP A 140 18.01 1.78 15.67
CA ASP A 140 18.94 0.68 15.49
C ASP A 140 19.51 0.26 16.84
N ARG A 141 19.24 -0.99 17.23
CA ARG A 141 19.61 -1.59 18.53
C ARG A 141 19.18 -0.71 19.72
N GLN A 142 20.02 0.25 20.13
CA GLN A 142 19.74 1.16 21.27
C GLN A 142 19.95 2.63 20.94
N SER A 143 20.25 2.97 19.69
CA SER A 143 20.49 4.34 19.24
C SER A 143 19.51 4.76 18.15
N ILE A 144 19.15 6.04 18.17
CA ILE A 144 18.30 6.65 17.14
C ILE A 144 19.21 7.35 16.14
N HIS A 145 19.15 6.92 14.89
CA HIS A 145 19.84 7.53 13.78
C HIS A 145 18.86 8.33 12.94
N ARG A 146 19.23 9.56 12.60
CA ARG A 146 18.42 10.40 11.71
C ARG A 146 18.91 10.24 10.29
N ILE A 147 18.05 9.69 9.44
CA ILE A 147 18.32 9.48 8.02
C ILE A 147 17.58 10.56 7.25
N LYS A 148 18.25 11.19 6.30
CA LYS A 148 17.67 12.18 5.40
C LYS A 148 17.47 11.59 4.01
N PHE A 149 16.28 11.78 3.47
CA PHE A 149 15.89 11.35 2.13
C PHE A 149 15.45 12.54 1.27
N LEU A 150 15.56 12.37 -0.04
CA LEU A 150 14.71 13.06 -0.99
C LEU A 150 13.61 12.08 -1.41
N ILE A 151 12.36 12.50 -1.30
CA ILE A 151 11.21 11.70 -1.65
C ILE A 151 10.35 12.38 -2.71
N SER A 152 9.71 11.58 -3.54
CA SER A 152 8.68 12.03 -4.47
C SER A 152 7.40 11.25 -4.23
N THR A 153 6.26 11.90 -4.39
CA THR A 153 4.95 11.27 -4.24
C THR A 153 4.08 11.53 -5.44
N GLU A 154 3.29 10.53 -5.82
CA GLU A 154 2.35 10.60 -6.93
C GLU A 154 1.09 9.81 -6.61
N ARG A 155 -0.08 10.41 -6.82
CA ARG A 155 -1.35 9.72 -6.62
C ARG A 155 -1.73 8.93 -7.85
N VAL A 156 -2.04 7.65 -7.64
CA VAL A 156 -2.57 6.74 -8.66
C VAL A 156 -3.85 6.12 -8.12
N ASN A 157 -5.00 6.56 -8.63
CA ASN A 157 -6.32 6.18 -8.11
C ASN A 157 -6.44 6.42 -6.60
N ASP A 158 -6.64 5.35 -5.82
CA ASP A 158 -6.85 5.40 -4.37
C ASP A 158 -5.57 5.13 -3.57
N VAL A 159 -4.41 5.21 -4.18
CA VAL A 159 -3.12 5.01 -3.52
C VAL A 159 -2.14 6.12 -3.89
N VAL A 160 -1.10 6.28 -3.07
CA VAL A 160 0.03 7.15 -3.35
C VAL A 160 1.28 6.31 -3.51
N LEU A 161 1.99 6.52 -4.61
CA LEU A 161 3.33 6.02 -4.79
C LEU A 161 4.29 6.94 -4.03
N LEU A 162 5.01 6.40 -3.06
CA LEU A 162 6.08 7.05 -2.34
C LEU A 162 7.41 6.51 -2.87
N ARG A 163 8.15 7.34 -3.59
CA ARG A 163 9.48 7.01 -4.12
C ARG A 163 10.56 7.63 -3.25
N ILE A 164 11.59 6.86 -2.94
CA ILE A 164 12.81 7.33 -2.31
C ILE A 164 13.79 7.65 -3.46
N ASP A 165 13.97 8.93 -3.75
CA ASP A 165 14.82 9.38 -4.85
C ASP A 165 16.30 9.27 -4.49
N GLU A 166 16.63 9.62 -3.24
CA GLU A 166 18.01 9.64 -2.75
C GLU A 166 18.06 9.50 -1.23
N VAL A 167 19.06 8.80 -0.73
CA VAL A 167 19.45 8.80 0.69
C VAL A 167 20.67 9.72 0.83
N ILE A 168 20.51 10.84 1.54
CA ILE A 168 21.54 11.88 1.61
C ILE A 168 22.51 11.61 2.75
N ASP A 169 21.99 11.16 3.91
CA ASP A 169 22.78 10.80 5.09
C ASP A 169 22.15 9.58 5.75
N ALA A 170 22.97 8.62 6.09
CA ALA A 170 22.61 7.42 6.84
C ALA A 170 23.45 7.36 8.14
#